data_49e84b6fb194b3edcd8c53344fdd4da8
#
_entry.id   49e84b6fb194b3edcd8c53344fdd4da8
#
_cell.length_a   1.000
_cell.length_b   1.000
_cell.length_c   1.000
_cell.angle_alpha   90.00
_cell.angle_beta   90.00
_cell.angle_gamma   90.00
#
_symmetry.space_group_name_H-M   'P 1'
#
loop_
_entity.id
_entity.type
_entity.pdbx_description
1 polymer ?
#
loop_
_entity_poly.entity_id
_entity_poly.type
_entity_poly.pdbx_seq_one_letter_code
_entity_poly.pdbx_strand_id
1 'polypeptide(L)'
;MPPGGGYRGKGVSLATVLKMLLAEQHVESHSDFVALYDRCAGQLDPPIPPGYGPAKTQFYQWLSGRIVRRPRDYHRRVLAKMFPGWTIEKLFQTVDAAPVAARAHELDLPTTDIELGAFLGAEMITGGITLVYPTFELPVRPMRALQSASFPNRCTVGRKARALAADHRSDVLTALPEKEFRGLLYVLSVLQRHTGILTDIRSDRDVVAHSDRPYISFGLTCNDCTRMYLESSERPLFTLNDSDAEGGSHFEQLELTDGSRYDSSGDHNIGVIARVRPSLNIHPDRYWIFCGGLGPRGTTGASWYLANSWGYLQQRAGDREFVAVIGVGNSSDDAAHLEHLLIESGS
;
A
#
# COMPACT_ATOMS: atom_id res chain seq x y z
N MET A 1 19.15 -41.49 30.28
CA MET A 1 17.84 -41.02 29.83
C MET A 1 17.69 -39.55 30.13
N PRO A 2 17.71 -38.64 29.18
CA PRO A 2 17.31 -37.26 29.38
C PRO A 2 15.81 -37.09 29.10
N PRO A 3 15.12 -36.18 29.80
CA PRO A 3 13.68 -35.95 29.62
C PRO A 3 13.38 -35.10 28.38
N GLY A 4 12.37 -35.52 27.63
CA GLY A 4 11.91 -34.89 26.43
C GLY A 4 11.30 -33.49 26.68
N GLY A 5 11.90 -32.47 26.08
CA GLY A 5 11.35 -31.14 26.00
C GLY A 5 10.21 -31.09 24.96
N GLY A 6 8.96 -31.00 25.45
CA GLY A 6 7.79 -30.78 24.58
C GLY A 6 7.83 -29.40 23.93
N TYR A 7 7.98 -29.34 22.64
CA TYR A 7 7.71 -28.13 21.82
C TYR A 7 6.22 -27.79 21.97
N ARG A 8 5.92 -26.77 22.76
CA ARG A 8 4.63 -26.10 22.68
C ARG A 8 4.54 -25.38 21.34
N GLY A 9 3.82 -25.94 20.38
CA GLY A 9 3.46 -25.27 19.13
C GLY A 9 2.79 -23.93 19.46
N LYS A 10 3.30 -22.85 18.88
CA LYS A 10 2.62 -21.53 18.87
C LYS A 10 1.27 -21.74 18.19
N GLY A 11 0.19 -21.66 18.97
CA GLY A 11 -1.17 -21.78 18.47
C GLY A 11 -1.42 -20.72 17.39
N VAL A 12 -1.81 -21.17 16.22
CA VAL A 12 -2.33 -20.32 15.15
C VAL A 12 -3.49 -19.52 15.73
N SER A 13 -3.41 -18.21 15.69
CA SER A 13 -4.49 -17.33 16.16
C SER A 13 -5.62 -17.39 15.12
N LEU A 14 -6.61 -18.22 15.37
CA LEU A 14 -7.83 -18.29 14.56
C LEU A 14 -8.59 -16.97 14.73
N ALA A 15 -8.97 -16.36 13.62
CA ALA A 15 -9.83 -15.18 13.58
C ALA A 15 -11.20 -15.56 13.00
N THR A 16 -12.27 -14.91 13.43
CA THR A 16 -13.61 -15.12 12.82
C THR A 16 -13.81 -14.20 11.62
N VAL A 17 -14.73 -14.55 10.73
CA VAL A 17 -15.21 -13.67 9.65
C VAL A 17 -15.68 -12.32 10.22
N LEU A 18 -16.34 -12.33 11.37
CA LEU A 18 -16.75 -11.10 12.06
C LEU A 18 -15.55 -10.18 12.35
N LYS A 19 -14.44 -10.74 12.84
CA LYS A 19 -13.22 -9.94 13.10
C LYS A 19 -12.69 -9.28 11.82
N MET A 20 -12.77 -10.00 10.72
CA MET A 20 -12.34 -9.52 9.42
C MET A 20 -13.21 -8.36 8.93
N LEU A 21 -14.53 -8.54 8.94
CA LEU A 21 -15.47 -7.50 8.49
C LEU A 21 -15.41 -6.24 9.37
N LEU A 22 -15.15 -6.38 10.66
CA LEU A 22 -14.95 -5.24 11.56
C LEU A 22 -13.65 -4.49 11.26
N ALA A 23 -12.57 -5.22 10.94
CA ALA A 23 -11.31 -4.61 10.53
C ALA A 23 -11.46 -3.84 9.21
N GLU A 24 -12.23 -4.37 8.24
CA GLU A 24 -12.59 -3.67 6.99
C GLU A 24 -13.37 -2.37 7.25
N GLN A 25 -14.18 -2.32 8.30
CA GLN A 25 -14.92 -1.13 8.72
C GLN A 25 -14.14 -0.24 9.70
N HIS A 26 -12.86 -0.51 9.92
CA HIS A 26 -12.00 0.21 10.88
C HIS A 26 -12.53 0.20 12.33
N VAL A 27 -13.28 -0.83 12.70
CA VAL A 27 -13.81 -1.04 14.05
C VAL A 27 -12.85 -1.96 14.80
N GLU A 28 -11.83 -1.38 15.41
CA GLU A 28 -10.77 -2.13 16.09
C GLU A 28 -10.99 -2.29 17.60
N SER A 29 -11.70 -1.33 18.20
CA SER A 29 -11.95 -1.32 19.64
C SER A 29 -13.35 -1.80 20.01
N HIS A 30 -13.50 -2.30 21.25
CA HIS A 30 -14.83 -2.63 21.79
C HIS A 30 -15.76 -1.41 21.86
N SER A 31 -15.22 -0.21 22.13
CA SER A 31 -16.00 1.03 22.18
C SER A 31 -16.58 1.39 20.80
N ASP A 32 -15.76 1.28 19.74
CA ASP A 32 -16.20 1.58 18.38
C ASP A 32 -17.25 0.57 17.91
N PHE A 33 -17.02 -0.71 18.26
CA PHE A 33 -18.02 -1.74 18.00
C PHE A 33 -19.35 -1.46 18.69
N VAL A 34 -19.37 -1.09 19.98
CA VAL A 34 -20.59 -0.78 20.72
C VAL A 34 -21.29 0.44 20.12
N ALA A 35 -20.55 1.48 19.72
CA ALA A 35 -21.14 2.65 19.07
C ALA A 35 -21.82 2.30 17.73
N LEU A 36 -21.18 1.45 16.90
CA LEU A 36 -21.78 0.95 15.67
C LEU A 36 -22.99 0.05 15.95
N TYR A 37 -22.85 -0.84 16.93
CA TYR A 37 -23.90 -1.76 17.37
C TYR A 37 -25.14 -1.00 17.83
N ASP A 38 -25.03 -0.01 18.73
CA ASP A 38 -26.14 0.78 19.26
C ASP A 38 -26.83 1.58 18.15
N ARG A 39 -26.08 2.10 17.18
CA ARG A 39 -26.64 2.77 16.00
C ARG A 39 -27.53 1.82 15.17
N CYS A 40 -27.05 0.62 14.90
CA CYS A 40 -27.81 -0.39 14.14
C CYS A 40 -28.99 -0.93 14.96
N ALA A 41 -28.83 -1.08 16.28
CA ALA A 41 -29.86 -1.51 17.21
C ALA A 41 -31.05 -0.54 17.24
N GLY A 42 -30.78 0.76 17.25
CA GLY A 42 -31.81 1.80 17.18
C GLY A 42 -32.59 1.85 15.87
N GLN A 43 -32.04 1.29 14.78
CA GLN A 43 -32.70 1.21 13.46
C GLN A 43 -33.53 -0.05 13.23
N LEU A 44 -33.59 -0.94 14.20
CA LEU A 44 -34.43 -2.14 14.11
C LEU A 44 -35.90 -1.82 14.44
N ASP A 45 -36.80 -2.67 13.96
CA ASP A 45 -38.23 -2.66 14.35
C ASP A 45 -38.59 -3.99 15.02
N PRO A 46 -38.98 -3.99 16.33
CA PRO A 46 -38.84 -2.90 17.28
C PRO A 46 -37.39 -2.57 17.61
N PRO A 47 -37.07 -1.30 17.95
CA PRO A 47 -35.71 -0.88 18.26
C PRO A 47 -35.21 -1.51 19.56
N ILE A 48 -33.90 -1.76 19.63
CA ILE A 48 -33.24 -2.26 20.83
C ILE A 48 -32.61 -1.06 21.56
N PRO A 49 -32.91 -0.88 22.86
CA PRO A 49 -32.35 0.24 23.62
C PRO A 49 -30.80 0.24 23.65
N PRO A 50 -30.14 1.41 23.74
CA PRO A 50 -28.71 1.48 23.93
C PRO A 50 -28.23 0.75 25.20
N GLY A 51 -27.02 0.21 25.19
CA GLY A 51 -26.44 -0.54 26.30
C GLY A 51 -26.72 -2.03 26.29
N TYR A 52 -27.45 -2.55 25.32
CA TYR A 52 -27.65 -3.97 25.11
C TYR A 52 -26.54 -4.63 24.29
N GLY A 53 -25.48 -3.90 23.98
CA GLY A 53 -24.30 -4.43 23.28
C GLY A 53 -23.61 -5.55 24.07
N PRO A 54 -22.76 -6.35 23.41
CA PRO A 54 -22.02 -7.42 24.08
C PRO A 54 -21.01 -6.84 25.06
N ALA A 55 -20.85 -7.49 26.21
CA ALA A 55 -19.78 -7.16 27.14
C ALA A 55 -18.40 -7.35 26.47
N LYS A 56 -17.38 -6.61 26.94
CA LYS A 56 -16.02 -6.63 26.37
C LYS A 56 -15.47 -8.06 26.23
N THR A 57 -15.64 -8.90 27.24
CA THR A 57 -15.20 -10.31 27.18
C THR A 57 -15.93 -11.09 26.10
N GLN A 58 -17.25 -10.88 25.96
CA GLN A 58 -18.06 -11.55 24.95
C GLN A 58 -17.68 -11.12 23.53
N PHE A 59 -17.41 -9.83 23.34
CA PHE A 59 -16.91 -9.28 22.08
C PHE A 59 -15.62 -10.00 21.63
N TYR A 60 -14.60 -10.07 22.51
CA TYR A 60 -13.36 -10.75 22.16
C TYR A 60 -13.49 -12.26 21.97
N GLN A 61 -14.44 -12.90 22.66
CA GLN A 61 -14.79 -14.30 22.39
C GLN A 61 -15.37 -14.48 20.97
N TRP A 62 -16.21 -13.55 20.52
CA TRP A 62 -16.73 -13.55 19.16
C TRP A 62 -15.63 -13.38 18.11
N LEU A 63 -14.68 -12.49 18.35
CA LEU A 63 -13.56 -12.27 17.43
C LEU A 63 -12.57 -13.43 17.35
N SER A 64 -12.41 -14.17 18.43
CA SER A 64 -11.49 -15.31 18.52
C SER A 64 -12.10 -16.67 18.16
N GLY A 65 -13.39 -16.71 17.83
CA GLY A 65 -14.13 -17.94 17.55
C GLY A 65 -14.36 -18.85 18.76
N ARG A 66 -14.00 -18.41 19.97
CA ARG A 66 -14.21 -19.15 21.23
C ARG A 66 -15.63 -18.95 21.75
N ILE A 67 -16.61 -19.27 20.92
CA ILE A 67 -18.02 -19.05 21.25
C ILE A 67 -18.55 -20.21 22.10
N VAL A 68 -18.72 -19.97 23.39
CA VAL A 68 -19.27 -20.96 24.33
C VAL A 68 -20.77 -21.11 24.15
N ARG A 69 -21.48 -20.06 23.78
CA ARG A 69 -22.92 -20.03 23.55
C ARG A 69 -23.31 -19.19 22.37
N ARG A 70 -24.29 -19.62 21.60
CA ARG A 70 -24.83 -18.81 20.48
C ARG A 70 -25.31 -17.45 21.00
N PRO A 71 -25.05 -16.35 20.19
CA PRO A 71 -25.59 -15.05 20.55
C PRO A 71 -27.08 -15.05 20.75
N ARG A 72 -27.56 -14.30 21.72
CA ARG A 72 -29.00 -14.12 22.00
C ARG A 72 -29.69 -13.52 20.77
N ASP A 73 -30.98 -13.69 20.68
CA ASP A 73 -31.77 -13.31 19.50
C ASP A 73 -31.59 -11.83 19.11
N TYR A 74 -31.65 -10.95 20.10
CA TYR A 74 -31.42 -9.51 19.84
C TYR A 74 -30.04 -9.21 19.26
N HIS A 75 -28.97 -9.87 19.72
CA HIS A 75 -27.64 -9.74 19.11
C HIS A 75 -27.65 -10.22 17.66
N ARG A 76 -28.34 -11.32 17.36
CA ARG A 76 -28.43 -11.85 15.99
C ARG A 76 -29.11 -10.87 15.05
N ARG A 77 -30.20 -10.22 15.51
CA ARG A 77 -30.92 -9.20 14.75
C ARG A 77 -30.01 -7.98 14.42
N VAL A 78 -29.26 -7.51 15.45
CA VAL A 78 -28.35 -6.38 15.25
C VAL A 78 -27.20 -6.77 14.30
N LEU A 79 -26.57 -7.93 14.49
CA LEU A 79 -25.48 -8.39 13.62
C LEU A 79 -25.94 -8.59 12.17
N ALA A 80 -27.16 -9.10 11.95
CA ALA A 80 -27.74 -9.21 10.62
C ALA A 80 -27.97 -7.83 9.95
N LYS A 81 -28.29 -6.81 10.76
CA LYS A 81 -28.42 -5.43 10.28
C LYS A 81 -27.06 -4.78 10.01
N MET A 82 -26.04 -5.06 10.84
CA MET A 82 -24.68 -4.58 10.66
C MET A 82 -24.00 -5.17 9.42
N PHE A 83 -24.29 -6.43 9.12
CA PHE A 83 -23.66 -7.19 8.05
C PHE A 83 -24.70 -7.83 7.12
N PRO A 84 -25.40 -7.02 6.29
CA PRO A 84 -26.39 -7.54 5.35
C PRO A 84 -25.74 -8.55 4.38
N GLY A 85 -26.43 -9.66 4.15
CA GLY A 85 -25.94 -10.75 3.31
C GLY A 85 -25.10 -11.82 4.02
N TRP A 86 -24.77 -11.63 5.29
CA TRP A 86 -24.06 -12.62 6.10
C TRP A 86 -24.99 -13.34 7.06
N THR A 87 -24.89 -14.67 7.10
CA THR A 87 -25.58 -15.45 8.14
C THR A 87 -24.79 -15.44 9.45
N ILE A 88 -25.48 -15.59 10.58
CA ILE A 88 -24.83 -15.61 11.90
C ILE A 88 -23.77 -16.71 12.00
N GLU A 89 -24.05 -17.86 11.42
CA GLU A 89 -23.12 -19.00 11.39
C GLU A 89 -21.85 -18.66 10.62
N LYS A 90 -21.99 -18.00 9.47
CA LYS A 90 -20.84 -17.56 8.67
C LYS A 90 -20.00 -16.47 9.37
N LEU A 91 -20.65 -15.50 10.04
CA LEU A 91 -19.94 -14.45 10.78
C LEU A 91 -19.00 -15.02 11.85
N PHE A 92 -19.39 -16.13 12.48
CA PHE A 92 -18.60 -16.76 13.54
C PHE A 92 -17.75 -17.95 13.08
N GLN A 93 -17.74 -18.23 11.79
CA GLN A 93 -16.83 -19.21 11.22
C GLN A 93 -15.39 -18.74 11.40
N THR A 94 -14.54 -19.61 11.93
CA THR A 94 -13.11 -19.34 12.03
C THR A 94 -12.46 -19.51 10.66
N VAL A 95 -11.65 -18.55 10.30
CA VAL A 95 -10.81 -18.59 9.11
C VAL A 95 -9.36 -18.58 9.57
N ASP A 96 -8.54 -19.37 8.92
CA ASP A 96 -7.10 -19.24 9.13
C ASP A 96 -6.73 -17.82 8.81
N ALA A 97 -6.01 -17.16 9.72
CA ALA A 97 -5.60 -15.76 9.57
C ALA A 97 -4.46 -15.66 8.54
N ALA A 98 -4.74 -16.06 7.31
CA ALA A 98 -4.03 -15.58 6.16
C ALA A 98 -4.53 -14.14 5.87
N PRO A 99 -3.67 -13.19 5.55
CA PRO A 99 -4.00 -11.76 5.57
C PRO A 99 -5.14 -11.41 4.62
N VAL A 100 -6.12 -10.70 5.18
CA VAL A 100 -7.43 -10.37 4.63
C VAL A 100 -7.39 -9.22 3.60
N ALA A 101 -6.28 -8.97 2.97
CA ALA A 101 -6.19 -7.96 1.89
C ALA A 101 -6.69 -8.44 0.51
N ALA A 102 -7.21 -9.67 0.38
CA ALA A 102 -7.44 -10.28 -0.94
C ALA A 102 -8.91 -10.53 -1.34
N ARG A 103 -9.92 -9.96 -0.67
CA ARG A 103 -11.33 -10.31 -0.98
C ARG A 103 -12.32 -9.15 -1.17
N ALA A 104 -11.85 -7.96 -1.46
CA ALA A 104 -12.74 -6.82 -1.62
C ALA A 104 -13.09 -6.46 -3.08
N HIS A 105 -12.70 -7.19 -4.09
CA HIS A 105 -13.22 -7.06 -5.45
C HIS A 105 -13.17 -8.38 -6.21
N GLU A 106 -14.00 -9.33 -5.81
CA GLU A 106 -14.42 -10.40 -6.71
C GLU A 106 -15.55 -9.86 -7.63
N LEU A 107 -15.17 -9.06 -8.61
CA LEU A 107 -15.92 -9.01 -9.85
C LEU A 107 -15.64 -10.33 -10.58
N ASP A 108 -16.71 -11.05 -10.95
CA ASP A 108 -16.69 -12.29 -11.74
C ASP A 108 -15.79 -12.17 -12.99
N LEU A 109 -14.51 -12.42 -12.84
CA LEU A 109 -13.60 -12.67 -13.94
C LEU A 109 -13.05 -14.09 -13.75
N PRO A 110 -12.99 -14.90 -14.80
CA PRO A 110 -12.43 -16.25 -14.71
C PRO A 110 -11.01 -16.12 -14.16
N THR A 111 -10.77 -16.73 -13.02
CA THR A 111 -9.45 -16.87 -12.39
C THR A 111 -8.57 -17.72 -13.29
N THR A 112 -8.00 -17.14 -14.31
CA THR A 112 -6.73 -17.58 -14.84
C THR A 112 -5.71 -17.23 -13.76
N ASP A 113 -4.94 -18.21 -13.29
CA ASP A 113 -3.79 -17.99 -12.41
C ASP A 113 -2.78 -17.11 -13.14
N ILE A 114 -3.00 -15.80 -13.09
CA ILE A 114 -2.07 -14.81 -13.63
C ILE A 114 -0.88 -14.83 -12.68
N GLU A 115 0.19 -15.44 -13.13
CA GLU A 115 1.42 -15.46 -12.34
C GLU A 115 1.97 -14.05 -12.17
N LEU A 116 2.28 -13.66 -10.94
CA LEU A 116 2.92 -12.38 -10.66
C LEU A 116 4.22 -12.22 -11.48
N GLY A 117 4.85 -13.34 -11.83
CA GLY A 117 6.01 -13.37 -12.72
C GLY A 117 5.77 -12.77 -14.10
N ALA A 118 4.57 -12.95 -14.67
CA ALA A 118 4.22 -12.36 -15.96
C ALA A 118 4.09 -10.82 -15.85
N PHE A 119 3.62 -10.32 -14.70
CA PHE A 119 3.52 -8.88 -14.46
C PHE A 119 4.90 -8.22 -14.26
N LEU A 120 5.77 -8.87 -13.51
CA LEU A 120 7.09 -8.34 -13.14
C LEU A 120 8.15 -8.53 -14.23
N GLY A 121 7.96 -9.54 -15.10
CA GLY A 121 8.95 -9.93 -16.10
C GLY A 121 10.02 -10.90 -15.57
N ALA A 122 10.64 -11.61 -16.50
CA ALA A 122 11.57 -12.69 -16.17
C ALA A 122 12.80 -12.22 -15.39
N GLU A 123 13.31 -11.04 -15.69
CA GLU A 123 14.52 -10.53 -15.04
C GLU A 123 14.29 -10.18 -13.56
N MET A 124 13.13 -9.61 -13.20
CA MET A 124 12.77 -9.36 -11.78
C MET A 124 12.63 -10.66 -11.00
N ILE A 125 12.12 -11.71 -11.63
CA ILE A 125 11.93 -13.02 -10.97
C ILE A 125 13.26 -13.72 -10.74
N THR A 126 14.15 -13.70 -11.71
CA THR A 126 15.44 -14.43 -11.63
C THR A 126 16.53 -13.65 -10.92
N GLY A 127 16.59 -12.34 -11.14
CA GLY A 127 17.61 -11.44 -10.60
C GLY A 127 17.23 -10.77 -9.27
N GLY A 128 15.96 -10.86 -8.87
CA GLY A 128 15.41 -10.16 -7.73
C GLY A 128 14.90 -8.76 -8.07
N ILE A 129 14.13 -8.19 -7.15
CA ILE A 129 13.47 -6.89 -7.31
C ILE A 129 14.09 -5.88 -6.35
N THR A 130 14.41 -4.70 -6.85
CA THR A 130 14.78 -3.56 -6.02
C THR A 130 13.56 -2.66 -5.80
N LEU A 131 13.16 -2.46 -4.56
CA LEU A 131 12.15 -1.47 -4.16
C LEU A 131 12.84 -0.15 -3.83
N VAL A 132 12.47 0.92 -4.53
CA VAL A 132 13.22 2.18 -4.48
C VAL A 132 12.37 3.27 -3.83
N TYR A 133 12.83 3.76 -2.68
CA TYR A 133 12.19 4.88 -1.99
C TYR A 133 12.94 6.20 -2.27
N PRO A 134 12.20 7.32 -2.37
CA PRO A 134 12.82 8.63 -2.56
C PRO A 134 13.46 9.12 -1.25
N THR A 135 14.49 9.94 -1.41
CA THR A 135 15.17 10.59 -0.29
C THR A 135 15.19 12.10 -0.47
N PHE A 136 14.96 12.82 0.61
CA PHE A 136 14.99 14.28 0.62
C PHE A 136 16.14 14.80 1.48
N GLU A 137 16.82 15.82 0.98
CA GLU A 137 17.71 16.64 1.79
C GLU A 137 16.89 17.69 2.53
N LEU A 138 17.01 17.71 3.85
CA LEU A 138 16.37 18.76 4.64
C LEU A 138 17.17 20.07 4.49
N PRO A 139 16.50 21.18 4.13
CA PRO A 139 17.15 22.48 4.11
C PRO A 139 17.73 22.84 5.50
N VAL A 140 18.81 23.62 5.51
CA VAL A 140 19.55 23.98 6.73
C VAL A 140 18.66 24.62 7.83
N ARG A 141 17.62 25.37 7.46
CA ARG A 141 16.71 26.00 8.44
C ARG A 141 15.85 24.99 9.22
N PRO A 142 15.12 24.07 8.59
CA PRO A 142 14.43 22.98 9.31
C PRO A 142 15.38 22.12 10.14
N MET A 143 16.60 21.88 9.65
CA MET A 143 17.60 21.10 10.36
C MET A 143 18.00 21.75 11.67
N ARG A 144 18.21 23.09 11.71
CA ARG A 144 18.50 23.84 12.93
C ARG A 144 17.32 23.85 13.89
N ALA A 145 16.08 23.95 13.39
CA ALA A 145 14.87 23.87 14.20
C ALA A 145 14.68 22.49 14.84
N LEU A 146 14.96 21.42 14.12
CA LEU A 146 14.94 20.04 14.63
C LEU A 146 16.05 19.80 15.67
N GLN A 147 17.23 20.38 15.49
CA GLN A 147 18.33 20.32 16.46
C GLN A 147 18.05 21.13 17.72
N SER A 148 17.32 22.24 17.60
CA SER A 148 16.95 23.10 18.74
C SER A 148 15.69 22.61 19.48
N ALA A 149 14.76 21.96 18.78
CA ALA A 149 13.67 21.23 19.40
C ALA A 149 14.29 19.99 20.03
N SER A 150 14.51 20.02 21.35
CA SER A 150 15.06 18.92 22.13
C SER A 150 14.35 17.58 21.83
N PHE A 151 14.68 16.97 20.70
CA PHE A 151 14.32 15.58 20.50
C PHE A 151 14.92 14.79 21.66
N PRO A 152 14.13 13.97 22.35
CA PRO A 152 14.64 13.24 23.50
C PRO A 152 15.90 12.47 23.06
N ASN A 153 16.95 12.60 23.83
CA ASN A 153 18.34 12.14 23.62
C ASN A 153 18.52 10.65 23.26
N ARG A 154 17.44 9.94 22.89
CA ARG A 154 17.48 8.52 22.49
C ARG A 154 18.07 8.26 21.10
N CYS A 155 18.25 9.32 20.30
CA CYS A 155 18.94 9.24 19.00
C CYS A 155 20.31 9.91 18.99
N THR A 156 20.89 10.22 20.14
CA THR A 156 22.30 10.64 20.19
C THR A 156 23.17 9.42 19.90
N VAL A 157 23.54 9.27 18.65
CA VAL A 157 24.69 8.51 18.23
C VAL A 157 25.85 8.95 19.12
N GLY A 158 26.44 8.02 19.85
CA GLY A 158 27.49 8.33 20.82
C GLY A 158 28.64 9.13 20.19
N ARG A 159 29.39 9.87 21.01
CA ARG A 159 30.52 10.73 20.57
C ARG A 159 31.47 10.09 19.54
N LYS A 160 31.69 8.76 19.61
CA LYS A 160 32.53 8.01 18.65
C LYS A 160 31.88 7.90 17.27
N ALA A 161 30.57 7.75 17.20
CA ALA A 161 29.87 7.68 15.91
C ALA A 161 29.72 9.09 15.26
N ARG A 162 29.71 10.17 16.06
CA ARG A 162 29.84 11.53 15.54
C ARG A 162 31.20 11.80 14.89
N ALA A 163 32.29 11.29 15.47
CA ALA A 163 33.62 11.43 14.89
C ALA A 163 33.76 10.62 13.58
N LEU A 164 33.19 9.44 13.51
CA LEU A 164 33.16 8.62 12.28
C LEU A 164 32.24 9.20 11.20
N ALA A 165 31.12 9.82 11.56
CA ALA A 165 30.23 10.50 10.61
C ALA A 165 30.80 11.80 10.07
N ALA A 166 31.63 12.51 10.84
CA ALA A 166 32.32 13.71 10.39
C ALA A 166 33.39 13.43 9.30
N ASP A 167 34.00 12.25 9.34
CA ASP A 167 34.98 11.82 8.34
C ASP A 167 34.34 11.38 6.99
N HIS A 168 33.05 11.04 7.02
CA HIS A 168 32.29 10.62 5.83
C HIS A 168 31.26 11.67 5.42
N ARG A 169 31.64 12.86 5.01
CA ARG A 169 30.89 13.86 4.22
C ARG A 169 29.33 13.85 4.25
N SER A 170 28.66 13.35 5.28
CA SER A 170 27.22 13.16 5.31
C SER A 170 26.55 13.88 6.47
N ASP A 171 26.79 15.16 6.62
CA ASP A 171 26.03 16.01 7.56
C ASP A 171 24.66 16.43 7.01
N VAL A 172 24.23 15.85 5.88
CA VAL A 172 22.90 16.08 5.33
C VAL A 172 21.93 15.10 5.94
N LEU A 173 21.02 15.58 6.80
CA LEU A 173 19.93 14.78 7.30
C LEU A 173 18.99 14.42 6.11
N THR A 174 18.92 13.15 5.82
CA THR A 174 18.01 12.63 4.80
C THR A 174 16.68 12.30 5.46
N ALA A 175 15.59 12.84 4.94
CA ALA A 175 14.24 12.51 5.36
C ALA A 175 13.63 11.43 4.46
N LEU A 176 12.87 10.54 5.06
CA LEU A 176 12.04 9.57 4.36
C LEU A 176 10.60 10.07 4.35
N PRO A 177 9.96 10.16 3.21
CA PRO A 177 8.54 10.51 3.13
C PRO A 177 7.69 9.33 3.59
N GLU A 178 6.86 9.55 4.60
CA GLU A 178 6.04 8.49 5.23
C GLU A 178 5.10 7.81 4.24
N LYS A 179 4.50 8.58 3.34
CA LYS A 179 3.49 8.07 2.41
C LYS A 179 4.08 7.14 1.34
N GLU A 180 5.20 7.54 0.77
CA GLU A 180 5.93 6.75 -0.22
C GLU A 180 6.47 5.47 0.41
N PHE A 181 6.98 5.57 1.63
CA PHE A 181 7.43 4.39 2.38
C PHE A 181 6.26 3.45 2.74
N ARG A 182 5.10 3.98 3.10
CA ARG A 182 3.88 3.18 3.29
C ARG A 182 3.48 2.46 2.00
N GLY A 183 3.53 3.15 0.87
CA GLY A 183 3.28 2.56 -0.45
C GLY A 183 4.21 1.40 -0.76
N LEU A 184 5.51 1.57 -0.49
CA LEU A 184 6.50 0.50 -0.64
C LEU A 184 6.13 -0.73 0.21
N LEU A 185 5.67 -0.54 1.45
CA LEU A 185 5.28 -1.63 2.34
C LEU A 185 4.06 -2.41 1.82
N TYR A 186 3.10 -1.77 1.15
CA TYR A 186 1.99 -2.48 0.50
C TYR A 186 2.51 -3.46 -0.55
N VAL A 187 3.38 -2.99 -1.46
CA VAL A 187 3.94 -3.83 -2.52
C VAL A 187 4.86 -4.91 -1.95
N LEU A 188 5.71 -4.57 -0.98
CA LEU A 188 6.57 -5.55 -0.30
C LEU A 188 5.74 -6.69 0.31
N SER A 189 4.60 -6.38 0.92
CA SER A 189 3.72 -7.40 1.52
C SER A 189 3.16 -8.39 0.49
N VAL A 190 2.95 -7.96 -0.75
CA VAL A 190 2.56 -8.84 -1.87
C VAL A 190 3.73 -9.72 -2.29
N LEU A 191 4.88 -9.11 -2.53
CA LEU A 191 6.09 -9.84 -2.96
C LEU A 191 6.50 -10.92 -1.96
N GLN A 192 6.41 -10.63 -0.65
CA GLN A 192 6.72 -11.61 0.40
C GLN A 192 5.79 -12.83 0.44
N ARG A 193 4.58 -12.72 -0.13
CA ARG A 193 3.65 -13.86 -0.26
C ARG A 193 4.04 -14.83 -1.37
N HIS A 194 4.84 -14.36 -2.32
CA HIS A 194 5.36 -15.18 -3.40
C HIS A 194 6.75 -15.69 -3.03
N THR A 195 6.82 -16.92 -2.59
CA THR A 195 8.08 -17.56 -2.20
C THR A 195 9.07 -17.60 -3.35
N GLY A 196 10.32 -17.18 -3.09
CA GLY A 196 11.42 -17.25 -4.04
C GLY A 196 11.79 -15.92 -4.71
N ILE A 197 11.01 -14.85 -4.56
CA ILE A 197 11.38 -13.54 -5.10
C ILE A 197 12.31 -12.82 -4.11
N LEU A 198 13.55 -12.63 -4.50
CA LEU A 198 14.50 -11.83 -3.73
C LEU A 198 14.12 -10.35 -3.81
N THR A 199 14.02 -9.70 -2.67
CA THR A 199 13.64 -8.28 -2.60
C THR A 199 14.72 -7.50 -1.86
N ASP A 200 15.25 -6.45 -2.50
CA ASP A 200 16.18 -5.49 -1.93
C ASP A 200 15.47 -4.12 -1.78
N ILE A 201 15.83 -3.33 -0.79
CA ILE A 201 15.24 -2.00 -0.54
C ILE A 201 16.35 -0.98 -0.54
N ARG A 202 16.29 -0.01 -1.46
CA ARG A 202 17.33 1.01 -1.64
C ARG A 202 16.78 2.41 -1.79
N SER A 203 17.63 3.39 -1.56
CA SER A 203 17.31 4.77 -1.92
C SER A 203 17.42 4.99 -3.42
N ASP A 204 16.67 5.95 -3.92
CA ASP A 204 16.71 6.39 -5.32
C ASP A 204 18.12 6.81 -5.78
N ARG A 205 18.83 7.55 -4.94
CA ARG A 205 20.22 7.98 -5.22
C ARG A 205 21.18 6.82 -5.36
N ASP A 206 21.05 5.82 -4.51
CA ASP A 206 21.91 4.64 -4.55
C ASP A 206 21.64 3.83 -5.83
N VAL A 207 20.37 3.69 -6.23
CA VAL A 207 19.99 2.97 -7.45
C VAL A 207 20.46 3.70 -8.70
N VAL A 208 20.22 5.00 -8.83
CA VAL A 208 20.66 5.79 -10.00
C VAL A 208 22.18 5.79 -10.14
N ALA A 209 22.91 5.84 -9.03
CA ALA A 209 24.37 5.89 -9.05
C ALA A 209 25.05 4.53 -9.29
N HIS A 210 24.45 3.42 -8.85
CA HIS A 210 25.17 2.15 -8.70
C HIS A 210 24.41 0.90 -9.17
N SER A 211 23.16 1.03 -9.66
CA SER A 211 22.37 -0.15 -10.01
C SER A 211 21.96 -0.17 -11.46
N ASP A 212 22.18 -1.31 -12.12
CA ASP A 212 21.63 -1.63 -13.42
C ASP A 212 20.65 -2.83 -13.30
N ARG A 213 19.76 -2.78 -12.32
CA ARG A 213 18.78 -3.84 -12.06
C ARG A 213 17.37 -3.33 -12.30
N PRO A 214 16.41 -4.24 -12.60
CA PRO A 214 15.01 -3.87 -12.63
C PRO A 214 14.52 -3.46 -11.24
N TYR A 215 13.61 -2.48 -11.19
CA TYR A 215 13.13 -1.94 -9.93
C TYR A 215 11.65 -1.53 -9.97
N ILE A 216 11.09 -1.39 -8.78
CA ILE A 216 9.81 -0.70 -8.54
C ILE A 216 10.12 0.56 -7.75
N SER A 217 9.88 1.72 -8.34
CA SER A 217 10.17 3.03 -7.77
C SER A 217 8.90 3.66 -7.19
N PHE A 218 9.01 4.23 -5.99
CA PHE A 218 7.90 4.89 -5.30
C PHE A 218 8.09 6.40 -5.27
N GLY A 219 7.05 7.15 -5.67
CA GLY A 219 7.09 8.59 -5.87
C GLY A 219 7.39 8.98 -7.32
N LEU A 220 6.90 10.14 -7.73
CA LEU A 220 7.13 10.68 -9.08
C LEU A 220 8.28 11.68 -9.07
N THR A 221 7.99 12.97 -8.99
CA THR A 221 8.98 14.06 -9.09
C THR A 221 10.02 14.05 -7.97
N CYS A 222 9.67 13.50 -6.82
CA CYS A 222 10.60 13.38 -5.70
C CYS A 222 11.56 12.19 -5.80
N ASN A 223 11.44 11.35 -6.82
CA ASN A 223 12.26 10.15 -6.99
C ASN A 223 13.20 10.29 -8.19
N ASP A 224 14.51 10.18 -7.95
CA ASP A 224 15.53 10.33 -8.97
C ASP A 224 15.42 9.26 -10.09
N CYS A 225 14.91 8.07 -9.80
CA CYS A 225 14.66 7.04 -10.82
C CYS A 225 13.58 7.46 -11.82
N THR A 226 12.49 8.10 -11.34
CA THR A 226 11.44 8.62 -12.21
C THR A 226 11.95 9.78 -13.06
N ARG A 227 12.70 10.71 -12.46
CA ARG A 227 13.32 11.82 -13.21
C ARG A 227 14.27 11.31 -14.29
N MET A 228 15.12 10.35 -13.96
CA MET A 228 16.04 9.73 -14.92
C MET A 228 15.29 9.13 -16.12
N TYR A 229 14.17 8.44 -15.88
CA TYR A 229 13.34 7.90 -16.96
C TYR A 229 12.77 9.02 -17.85
N LEU A 230 12.17 10.05 -17.26
CA LEU A 230 11.55 11.15 -18.00
C LEU A 230 12.58 11.95 -18.81
N GLU A 231 13.79 12.11 -18.29
CA GLU A 231 14.89 12.84 -18.97
C GLU A 231 15.61 12.00 -20.05
N SER A 232 15.69 10.68 -19.87
CA SER A 232 16.44 9.80 -20.79
C SER A 232 15.58 9.15 -21.87
N SER A 233 14.25 9.08 -21.68
CA SER A 233 13.36 8.46 -22.65
C SER A 233 13.04 9.41 -23.80
N GLU A 234 13.26 8.97 -25.04
CA GLU A 234 12.87 9.75 -26.24
C GLU A 234 11.33 9.90 -26.37
N ARG A 235 10.59 8.94 -25.85
CA ARG A 235 9.11 8.90 -25.88
C ARG A 235 8.57 8.35 -24.56
N PRO A 236 8.63 9.15 -23.50
CA PRO A 236 8.06 8.71 -22.23
C PRO A 236 6.55 8.58 -22.36
N LEU A 237 5.94 7.52 -21.78
CA LEU A 237 4.50 7.28 -21.82
C LEU A 237 3.69 8.35 -21.06
N PHE A 238 4.33 9.07 -20.17
CA PHE A 238 3.77 10.19 -19.43
C PHE A 238 4.82 11.27 -19.21
N THR A 239 4.35 12.48 -19.02
CA THR A 239 5.18 13.63 -18.63
C THR A 239 4.56 14.32 -17.43
N LEU A 240 5.38 15.08 -16.71
CA LEU A 240 4.97 15.88 -15.58
C LEU A 240 5.29 17.34 -15.89
N ASN A 241 4.26 18.16 -15.95
CA ASN A 241 4.39 19.57 -16.22
C ASN A 241 4.28 20.35 -14.91
N ASP A 242 5.25 21.22 -14.64
CA ASP A 242 5.12 22.21 -13.59
C ASP A 242 4.02 23.18 -14.02
N SER A 243 2.96 23.29 -13.24
CA SER A 243 2.05 24.41 -13.44
C SER A 243 2.76 25.67 -12.90
N ASP A 244 3.02 26.64 -13.75
CA ASP A 244 3.53 27.98 -13.43
C ASP A 244 2.48 28.79 -12.61
N ALA A 245 1.98 28.21 -11.52
CA ALA A 245 1.10 28.93 -10.61
C ALA A 245 1.94 29.94 -9.84
N GLU A 246 1.84 31.20 -10.19
CA GLU A 246 2.31 32.32 -9.39
C GLU A 246 1.81 32.17 -7.95
N GLY A 247 2.67 31.68 -7.05
CA GLY A 247 2.30 31.53 -5.65
C GLY A 247 2.94 30.37 -4.88
N GLY A 248 3.85 29.61 -5.47
CA GLY A 248 4.68 28.63 -4.75
C GLY A 248 3.99 27.31 -4.34
N SER A 249 2.82 27.00 -4.86
CA SER A 249 2.23 25.68 -4.85
C SER A 249 2.59 25.01 -6.17
N HIS A 250 3.53 24.09 -6.14
CA HIS A 250 3.84 23.24 -7.29
C HIS A 250 2.68 22.25 -7.50
N PHE A 251 1.73 22.61 -8.32
CA PHE A 251 0.73 21.65 -8.83
C PHE A 251 1.33 21.03 -10.07
N GLU A 252 1.77 19.79 -9.92
CA GLU A 252 2.22 19.00 -11.05
C GLU A 252 1.01 18.51 -11.82
N GLN A 253 1.06 18.65 -13.13
CA GLN A 253 0.08 18.08 -14.05
C GLN A 253 0.67 16.85 -14.70
N LEU A 254 -0.05 15.75 -14.68
CA LEU A 254 0.27 14.54 -15.43
C LEU A 254 -0.31 14.65 -16.83
N GLU A 255 0.49 14.48 -17.86
CA GLU A 255 0.06 14.37 -19.24
C GLU A 255 0.50 13.04 -19.84
N LEU A 256 -0.43 12.31 -20.46
CA LEU A 256 -0.17 11.04 -21.12
C LEU A 256 0.07 11.24 -22.63
N THR A 257 0.69 10.26 -23.27
CA THR A 257 0.98 10.31 -24.72
C THR A 257 -0.26 10.36 -25.62
N ASP A 258 -1.45 10.01 -25.11
CA ASP A 258 -2.71 10.17 -25.81
C ASP A 258 -3.32 11.58 -25.68
N GLY A 259 -2.64 12.48 -24.98
CA GLY A 259 -3.08 13.85 -24.71
C GLY A 259 -3.98 14.01 -23.50
N SER A 260 -4.29 12.94 -22.77
CA SER A 260 -5.06 13.01 -21.54
C SER A 260 -4.27 13.71 -20.43
N ARG A 261 -4.95 14.59 -19.67
CA ARG A 261 -4.32 15.39 -18.60
C ARG A 261 -5.04 15.21 -17.27
N TYR A 262 -4.26 15.17 -16.20
CA TYR A 262 -4.74 14.93 -14.85
C TYR A 262 -4.08 15.87 -13.86
N ASP A 263 -4.88 16.47 -12.98
CA ASP A 263 -4.44 17.34 -11.91
C ASP A 263 -4.99 16.82 -10.58
N SER A 264 -4.21 16.92 -9.53
CA SER A 264 -4.75 16.71 -8.18
C SER A 264 -5.46 17.97 -7.70
N SER A 265 -6.72 17.86 -7.31
CA SER A 265 -7.52 18.99 -6.87
C SER A 265 -8.42 18.62 -5.70
N GLY A 266 -8.42 19.42 -4.64
CA GLY A 266 -9.32 19.27 -3.50
C GLY A 266 -9.28 17.89 -2.86
N ASP A 267 -10.38 17.15 -2.99
CA ASP A 267 -10.52 15.80 -2.41
C ASP A 267 -10.11 14.68 -3.38
N HIS A 268 -9.67 15.04 -4.58
CA HIS A 268 -9.26 14.12 -5.62
C HIS A 268 -7.74 14.14 -5.78
N ASN A 269 -7.11 13.02 -5.49
CA ASN A 269 -5.67 12.85 -5.63
C ASN A 269 -5.39 11.89 -6.78
N ILE A 270 -4.38 12.20 -7.57
CA ILE A 270 -3.98 11.37 -8.73
C ILE A 270 -2.77 10.53 -8.37
N GLY A 271 -2.92 9.22 -8.56
CA GLY A 271 -1.85 8.23 -8.53
C GLY A 271 -1.49 7.74 -9.93
N VAL A 272 -0.31 7.22 -10.09
CA VAL A 272 0.22 6.69 -11.36
C VAL A 272 0.90 5.36 -11.11
N ILE A 273 0.61 4.37 -11.95
CA ILE A 273 1.37 3.13 -12.06
C ILE A 273 1.81 3.03 -13.52
N ALA A 274 3.10 3.05 -13.77
CA ALA A 274 3.63 2.87 -15.11
C ALA A 274 4.59 1.68 -15.14
N ARG A 275 4.43 0.81 -16.14
CA ARG A 275 5.37 -0.27 -16.45
C ARG A 275 5.98 0.00 -17.81
N VAL A 276 7.28 0.19 -17.84
CA VAL A 276 8.03 0.58 -19.04
C VAL A 276 9.23 -0.32 -19.27
N ARG A 277 9.71 -0.35 -20.51
CA ARG A 277 10.94 -1.04 -20.91
C ARG A 277 12.02 0.00 -21.24
N PRO A 278 12.99 0.20 -20.37
CA PRO A 278 13.98 1.28 -20.55
C PRO A 278 14.92 1.05 -21.74
N SER A 279 15.11 -0.20 -22.16
CA SER A 279 16.07 -0.55 -23.19
C SER A 279 15.64 -1.84 -23.90
N LEU A 280 14.57 -1.77 -24.68
CA LEU A 280 14.00 -2.93 -25.38
C LEU A 280 15.04 -3.70 -26.23
N ASN A 281 16.01 -2.98 -26.84
CA ASN A 281 17.04 -3.58 -27.68
C ASN A 281 18.14 -4.30 -26.89
N ILE A 282 18.39 -3.92 -25.64
CA ILE A 282 19.47 -4.46 -24.80
C ILE A 282 18.90 -5.48 -23.80
N HIS A 283 17.78 -5.14 -23.19
CA HIS A 283 17.12 -5.94 -22.15
C HIS A 283 15.63 -6.04 -22.44
N PRO A 284 15.20 -6.92 -23.37
CA PRO A 284 13.79 -7.03 -23.81
C PRO A 284 12.84 -7.45 -22.68
N ASP A 285 13.34 -8.19 -21.69
CA ASP A 285 12.56 -8.74 -20.59
C ASP A 285 12.66 -7.89 -19.30
N ARG A 286 13.29 -6.71 -19.39
CA ARG A 286 13.46 -5.80 -18.27
C ARG A 286 12.29 -4.82 -18.21
N TYR A 287 11.65 -4.76 -17.05
CA TYR A 287 10.69 -3.71 -16.74
C TYR A 287 11.21 -2.79 -15.64
N TRP A 288 10.91 -1.52 -15.76
CA TRP A 288 10.87 -0.57 -14.67
C TRP A 288 9.42 -0.27 -14.34
N ILE A 289 9.08 -0.29 -13.06
CA ILE A 289 7.74 0.01 -12.61
C ILE A 289 7.80 1.26 -11.75
N PHE A 290 7.07 2.29 -12.14
CA PHE A 290 6.91 3.53 -11.39
C PHE A 290 5.56 3.50 -10.69
N CYS A 291 5.56 3.79 -9.40
CA CYS A 291 4.37 3.84 -8.57
C CYS A 291 4.40 5.11 -7.73
N GLY A 292 3.66 6.11 -8.12
CA GLY A 292 3.72 7.42 -7.49
C GLY A 292 2.42 8.19 -7.65
N GLY A 293 2.44 9.49 -7.36
CA GLY A 293 1.27 10.36 -7.52
C GLY A 293 1.64 11.82 -7.55
N LEU A 294 0.72 12.67 -8.01
CA LEU A 294 0.82 14.14 -7.97
C LEU A 294 0.73 14.68 -6.54
N GLY A 295 1.16 13.91 -5.59
CA GLY A 295 1.19 14.17 -4.17
C GLY A 295 1.27 12.89 -3.35
N PRO A 296 1.56 13.02 -2.05
CA PRO A 296 1.81 11.85 -1.19
C PRO A 296 0.64 10.86 -1.10
N ARG A 297 -0.61 11.34 -1.16
CA ARG A 297 -1.81 10.47 -1.15
C ARG A 297 -1.97 9.70 -2.45
N GLY A 298 -1.70 10.34 -3.59
CA GLY A 298 -1.68 9.67 -4.89
C GLY A 298 -0.71 8.49 -4.88
N THR A 299 0.48 8.67 -4.30
CA THR A 299 1.49 7.59 -4.20
C THR A 299 0.99 6.42 -3.36
N THR A 300 0.42 6.67 -2.16
CA THR A 300 -0.08 5.56 -1.33
C THR A 300 -1.25 4.82 -1.98
N GLY A 301 -2.20 5.55 -2.58
CA GLY A 301 -3.33 4.93 -3.27
C GLY A 301 -2.91 4.12 -4.49
N ALA A 302 -2.01 4.65 -5.34
CA ALA A 302 -1.44 3.89 -6.46
C ALA A 302 -0.73 2.63 -5.99
N SER A 303 0.06 2.72 -4.92
CA SER A 303 0.77 1.57 -4.37
C SER A 303 -0.18 0.53 -3.79
N TRP A 304 -1.23 0.96 -3.11
CA TRP A 304 -2.29 0.08 -2.63
C TRP A 304 -2.99 -0.63 -3.81
N TYR A 305 -3.34 0.14 -4.85
CA TYR A 305 -3.96 -0.40 -6.06
C TYR A 305 -3.04 -1.41 -6.76
N LEU A 306 -1.75 -1.08 -6.92
CA LEU A 306 -0.76 -2.00 -7.48
C LEU A 306 -0.71 -3.30 -6.67
N ALA A 307 -0.64 -3.22 -5.34
CA ALA A 307 -0.57 -4.38 -4.46
C ALA A 307 -1.80 -5.30 -4.56
N ASN A 308 -2.98 -4.75 -4.82
CA ASN A 308 -4.24 -5.51 -4.80
C ASN A 308 -4.81 -5.80 -6.19
N SER A 309 -4.38 -5.09 -7.23
CA SER A 309 -4.98 -5.13 -8.58
C SER A 309 -3.96 -5.34 -9.71
N TRP A 310 -2.71 -5.74 -9.40
CA TRP A 310 -1.69 -6.00 -10.42
C TRP A 310 -2.14 -7.05 -11.45
N GLY A 311 -2.90 -8.06 -11.02
CA GLY A 311 -3.45 -9.09 -11.89
C GLY A 311 -4.40 -8.53 -12.94
N TYR A 312 -5.24 -7.56 -12.57
CA TYR A 312 -6.09 -6.85 -13.52
C TYR A 312 -5.28 -6.05 -14.55
N LEU A 313 -4.24 -5.34 -14.08
CA LEU A 313 -3.34 -4.60 -14.98
C LEU A 313 -2.63 -5.55 -15.94
N GLN A 314 -2.15 -6.69 -15.46
CA GLN A 314 -1.52 -7.72 -16.31
C GLN A 314 -2.49 -8.29 -17.34
N GLN A 315 -3.71 -8.60 -16.94
CA GLN A 315 -4.72 -9.12 -17.85
C GLN A 315 -5.02 -8.14 -19.00
N ARG A 316 -5.05 -6.84 -18.70
CA ARG A 316 -5.35 -5.80 -19.70
C ARG A 316 -4.16 -5.46 -20.59
N ALA A 317 -2.99 -5.33 -19.98
CA ALA A 317 -1.78 -4.89 -20.69
C ALA A 317 -1.01 -6.04 -21.35
N GLY A 318 -1.10 -7.27 -20.80
CA GLY A 318 -0.21 -8.37 -21.21
C GLY A 318 1.24 -7.98 -20.97
N ASP A 319 2.10 -8.22 -21.94
CA ASP A 319 3.52 -7.88 -21.89
C ASP A 319 3.84 -6.45 -22.39
N ARG A 320 2.82 -5.65 -22.67
CA ARG A 320 2.98 -4.30 -23.18
C ARG A 320 3.31 -3.31 -22.07
N GLU A 321 3.93 -2.22 -22.45
CA GLU A 321 4.10 -1.04 -21.61
C GLU A 321 2.74 -0.37 -21.37
N PHE A 322 2.56 0.21 -20.19
CA PHE A 322 1.31 0.88 -19.86
C PHE A 322 1.51 1.97 -18.82
N VAL A 323 0.56 2.90 -18.79
CA VAL A 323 0.33 3.83 -17.67
C VAL A 323 -1.10 3.69 -17.19
N ALA A 324 -1.27 3.46 -15.91
CA ALA A 324 -2.55 3.46 -15.22
C ALA A 324 -2.66 4.71 -14.35
N VAL A 325 -3.68 5.50 -14.57
CA VAL A 325 -4.04 6.64 -13.71
C VAL A 325 -5.02 6.17 -12.65
N ILE A 326 -4.71 6.44 -11.41
CA ILE A 326 -5.44 5.96 -10.23
C ILE A 326 -6.05 7.17 -9.50
N GLY A 327 -7.37 7.21 -9.42
CA GLY A 327 -8.10 8.16 -8.59
C GLY A 327 -8.08 7.74 -7.14
N VAL A 328 -7.73 8.67 -6.24
CA VAL A 328 -7.61 8.40 -4.80
C VAL A 328 -8.40 9.44 -4.01
N GLY A 329 -9.43 9.00 -3.32
CA GLY A 329 -10.19 9.86 -2.42
C GLY A 329 -9.43 10.18 -1.13
N ASN A 330 -9.93 11.17 -0.38
CA ASN A 330 -9.30 11.60 0.88
C ASN A 330 -9.54 10.65 2.06
N SER A 331 -10.47 9.70 1.94
CA SER A 331 -10.92 8.88 3.06
C SER A 331 -9.93 7.77 3.43
N SER A 332 -9.42 7.03 2.46
CA SER A 332 -8.51 5.90 2.70
C SER A 332 -7.80 5.47 1.41
N ASP A 333 -6.69 4.75 1.55
CA ASP A 333 -5.90 4.27 0.41
C ASP A 333 -6.63 3.15 -0.37
N ASP A 334 -7.54 2.41 0.27
CA ASP A 334 -8.34 1.34 -0.33
C ASP A 334 -9.50 1.84 -1.21
N ALA A 335 -9.81 3.14 -1.15
CA ALA A 335 -10.73 3.80 -2.09
C ALA A 335 -10.08 4.09 -3.46
N ALA A 336 -8.83 3.69 -3.66
CA ALA A 336 -8.12 3.84 -4.92
C ALA A 336 -8.80 3.03 -6.04
N HIS A 337 -9.04 3.65 -7.18
CA HIS A 337 -9.67 3.04 -8.34
C HIS A 337 -9.00 3.46 -9.64
N LEU A 338 -9.09 2.60 -10.66
CA LEU A 338 -8.56 2.90 -11.97
C LEU A 338 -9.45 3.91 -12.69
N GLU A 339 -8.88 5.04 -13.12
CA GLU A 339 -9.55 6.04 -13.94
C GLU A 339 -9.23 5.89 -15.41
N HIS A 340 -7.96 5.67 -15.73
CA HIS A 340 -7.51 5.54 -17.11
C HIS A 340 -6.41 4.47 -17.19
N LEU A 341 -6.40 3.72 -18.27
CA LEU A 341 -5.34 2.77 -18.61
C LEU A 341 -4.92 3.00 -20.06
N LEU A 342 -3.78 3.64 -20.22
CA LEU A 342 -3.10 3.78 -21.49
C LEU A 342 -2.16 2.59 -21.69
N ILE A 343 -2.33 1.87 -22.78
CA ILE A 343 -1.48 0.74 -23.15
C ILE A 343 -0.80 1.07 -24.46
N GLU A 344 0.52 0.95 -24.51
CA GLU A 344 1.26 1.20 -25.73
C GLU A 344 0.83 0.24 -26.82
N SER A 345 0.54 0.79 -28.00
CA SER A 345 0.24 -0.02 -29.19
C SER A 345 1.52 -0.74 -29.58
N GLY A 346 1.54 -2.08 -29.52
CA GLY A 346 2.69 -2.88 -29.90
C GLY A 346 3.19 -2.50 -31.30
N SER A 347 4.42 -2.11 -31.39
CA SER A 347 5.14 -1.84 -32.64
C SER A 347 5.46 -3.13 -33.38
#